data_e56ac33a1a392b6f4c932b3dbf808cdb
#
_entry.id   e56ac33a1a392b6f4c932b3dbf808cdb
#
_cell.length_a   1.000
_cell.length_b   1.000
_cell.length_c   1.000
_cell.angle_alpha   90.00
_cell.angle_beta   90.00
_cell.angle_gamma   90.00
#
_symmetry.space_group_name_H-M   'P 1'
#
loop_
_entity.id
_entity.type
_entity.pdbx_description
1 polymer ?
#
loop_
_entity_poly.entity_id
_entity_poly.type
_entity_poly.pdbx_seq_one_letter_code
_entity_poly.pdbx_strand_id
1 'polypeptide(L)'
;MNKKIFSSKYFWWGLGLVIVLIATSVEVFRGRNTNYFDYQDSTRMFWEGLSPYNLEYAQAHQIYFLYSPVFSVLFAPIFYLPWWLGPYVWNIGNYTLFSLAIKWLPQQLDKYKLYIFVFLLSVILQTVFCYQHNIIVAYIYLFAFILLERGKGFWAVFLIMLSATTKIYGAAELAILFCYPKVWRNFGYALLCGAFFLCLPLLNPNFDNPFVLYQQMFDMIAAHHSDSDYIGILFAVGLKPFLLPNYRIVQVIVMVMLGILFFWRYRRWKEFRFRVQALAVLTGFMILFSDCPETHTYVITFPFYAMAFWLQPKRNWIDWTLFWSLVVNFMILPTDVLCPAWLHNFIHRTFWLDVYTYFFCWLRIIWWAVGPEEGLQDNVRGKKLEVRVLLPLLMLLLPLGMQAQTKSTLRILKVKGVTYKLRYVEGGTFTMGSLPNDTLADADEVRHQVTLKDYYIGETEVTQELWEAVMPKNRSKQKGAKMPVEYVTYEQCQEFIAQLNKLTGKQFRLPTEAEWEYAAKGGRKSKGYLYAGSNNPAEVAYTLENDFDDHHKSVGQLKPNELGLYDMSGNVWEFCKDWYQKTPASKPSGNFHVIRGGAYDCSSMYSRITNRFMYDQRRRRMEVGFRLVMDIQ
;
A
#
# COMPACT_ATOMS: atom_id res chain seq x y z
N MET A 1 -26.78 32.36 4.69
CA MET A 1 -25.38 32.41 4.21
C MET A 1 -25.33 32.80 2.72
N ASN A 2 -24.58 33.82 2.38
CA ASN A 2 -24.69 34.53 1.08
C ASN A 2 -24.15 33.66 -0.08
N LYS A 3 -24.99 33.25 -1.04
CA LYS A 3 -24.61 32.45 -2.22
C LYS A 3 -23.35 32.98 -2.97
N LYS A 4 -23.07 34.28 -2.87
CA LYS A 4 -21.90 34.94 -3.49
C LYS A 4 -20.56 34.50 -2.88
N ILE A 5 -20.51 34.06 -1.62
CA ILE A 5 -19.26 33.63 -0.96
C ILE A 5 -18.79 32.31 -1.56
N PHE A 6 -19.68 31.34 -1.73
CA PHE A 6 -19.33 30.01 -2.27
C PHE A 6 -19.02 30.01 -3.77
N SER A 7 -19.41 31.04 -4.51
CA SER A 7 -19.01 31.22 -5.90
C SER A 7 -17.63 31.90 -6.05
N SER A 8 -17.05 32.36 -4.95
CA SER A 8 -15.74 33.01 -4.97
C SER A 8 -14.59 31.99 -4.99
N LYS A 9 -13.74 32.06 -6.00
CA LYS A 9 -12.50 31.26 -6.07
C LYS A 9 -11.54 31.52 -4.90
N TYR A 10 -11.56 32.73 -4.34
CA TYR A 10 -10.73 33.12 -3.20
C TYR A 10 -11.18 32.46 -1.90
N PHE A 11 -12.49 32.22 -1.74
CA PHE A 11 -13.02 31.49 -0.60
C PHE A 11 -12.47 30.07 -0.53
N TRP A 12 -12.58 29.30 -1.62
CA TRP A 12 -12.14 27.90 -1.65
C TRP A 12 -10.64 27.76 -1.55
N TRP A 13 -9.88 28.69 -2.17
CA TRP A 13 -8.44 28.72 -2.04
C TRP A 13 -8.02 29.02 -0.60
N GLY A 14 -8.62 30.03 0.03
CA GLY A 14 -8.33 30.41 1.42
C GLY A 14 -8.72 29.33 2.42
N LEU A 15 -9.89 28.69 2.23
CA LEU A 15 -10.33 27.55 3.05
C LEU A 15 -9.33 26.40 2.99
N GLY A 16 -8.90 26.01 1.79
CA GLY A 16 -7.91 24.95 1.64
C GLY A 16 -6.56 25.31 2.30
N LEU A 17 -6.11 26.55 2.17
CA LEU A 17 -4.88 27.02 2.83
C LEU A 17 -4.98 26.94 4.35
N VAL A 18 -6.11 27.35 4.94
CA VAL A 18 -6.36 27.23 6.38
C VAL A 18 -6.32 25.78 6.83
N ILE A 19 -6.96 24.88 6.07
CA ILE A 19 -6.95 23.43 6.38
C ILE A 19 -5.53 22.88 6.31
N VAL A 20 -4.73 23.26 5.29
CA VAL A 20 -3.31 22.87 5.17
C VAL A 20 -2.50 23.33 6.38
N LEU A 21 -2.68 24.59 6.80
CA LEU A 21 -2.00 25.14 7.98
C LEU A 21 -2.34 24.37 9.25
N ILE A 22 -3.64 24.15 9.51
CA ILE A 22 -4.10 23.42 10.70
C ILE A 22 -3.55 21.99 10.71
N ALA A 23 -3.72 21.26 9.60
CA ALA A 23 -3.28 19.89 9.54
C ALA A 23 -1.77 19.74 9.64
N THR A 24 -0.99 20.60 8.95
CA THR A 24 0.47 20.61 9.11
C THR A 24 0.87 20.88 10.57
N SER A 25 0.19 21.82 11.24
CA SER A 25 0.44 22.08 12.65
C SER A 25 0.16 20.84 13.51
N VAL A 26 -0.96 20.17 13.31
CA VAL A 26 -1.31 18.94 14.05
C VAL A 26 -0.24 17.87 13.86
N GLU A 27 0.19 17.62 12.62
CA GLU A 27 1.20 16.59 12.33
C GLU A 27 2.58 16.96 12.87
N VAL A 28 3.00 18.22 12.79
CA VAL A 28 4.27 18.71 13.39
C VAL A 28 4.25 18.52 14.89
N PHE A 29 3.16 18.93 15.59
CA PHE A 29 3.07 18.77 17.05
C PHE A 29 2.95 17.31 17.51
N ARG A 30 2.40 16.43 16.68
CA ARG A 30 2.28 14.99 16.98
C ARG A 30 3.52 14.17 16.60
N GLY A 31 4.49 14.76 15.91
CA GLY A 31 5.68 14.07 15.43
C GLY A 31 5.39 12.97 14.38
N ARG A 32 4.27 13.07 13.63
CA ARG A 32 3.82 12.06 12.66
C ARG A 32 4.19 12.36 11.20
N ASN A 33 5.27 13.09 10.97
CA ASN A 33 5.69 13.54 9.62
C ASN A 33 6.61 12.51 8.92
N THR A 34 6.28 11.22 8.95
CA THR A 34 7.15 10.13 8.52
C THR A 34 7.78 10.38 7.15
N ASN A 35 6.98 10.55 6.09
CA ASN A 35 7.50 10.76 4.74
C ASN A 35 8.41 12.01 4.62
N TYR A 36 8.09 13.09 5.35
CA TYR A 36 8.94 14.29 5.35
C TYR A 36 10.29 14.00 5.97
N PHE A 37 10.33 13.30 7.10
CA PHE A 37 11.57 12.91 7.76
C PHE A 37 12.37 11.92 6.94
N ASP A 38 11.72 10.96 6.28
CA ASP A 38 12.38 10.01 5.38
C ASP A 38 13.10 10.74 4.23
N TYR A 39 12.47 11.79 3.67
CA TYR A 39 13.10 12.64 2.66
C TYR A 39 14.27 13.45 3.23
N GLN A 40 14.10 13.99 4.44
CA GLN A 40 15.12 14.76 5.13
C GLN A 40 16.35 13.91 5.45
N ASP A 41 16.15 12.73 6.03
CA ASP A 41 17.22 11.81 6.40
C ASP A 41 17.94 11.27 5.17
N SER A 42 17.21 10.84 4.14
CA SER A 42 17.80 10.39 2.87
C SER A 42 18.60 11.50 2.17
N THR A 43 18.12 12.76 2.26
CA THR A 43 18.84 13.90 1.69
C THR A 43 20.11 14.21 2.50
N ARG A 44 20.06 14.13 3.82
CA ARG A 44 21.25 14.29 4.68
C ARG A 44 22.28 13.21 4.42
N MET A 45 21.86 11.94 4.40
CA MET A 45 22.73 10.81 4.04
C MET A 45 23.45 11.08 2.72
N PHE A 46 22.71 11.49 1.69
CA PHE A 46 23.29 11.84 0.40
C PHE A 46 24.41 12.89 0.54
N TRP A 47 24.14 14.04 1.21
CA TRP A 47 25.12 15.11 1.32
C TRP A 47 26.29 14.79 2.28
N GLU A 48 26.14 13.81 3.16
CA GLU A 48 27.20 13.27 4.03
C GLU A 48 28.07 12.20 3.33
N GLY A 49 27.78 11.89 2.05
CA GLY A 49 28.51 10.86 1.28
C GLY A 49 28.05 9.45 1.60
N LEU A 50 26.91 9.30 2.26
CA LEU A 50 26.28 8.01 2.54
C LEU A 50 25.20 7.72 1.50
N SER A 51 25.10 6.46 1.09
CA SER A 51 24.04 6.08 0.15
C SER A 51 22.66 6.03 0.83
N PRO A 52 21.67 6.80 0.35
CA PRO A 52 20.28 6.65 0.80
C PRO A 52 19.61 5.36 0.30
N TYR A 53 20.28 4.57 -0.52
CA TYR A 53 19.80 3.31 -1.12
C TYR A 53 20.45 2.08 -0.46
N ASN A 54 20.73 2.15 0.84
CA ASN A 54 21.18 0.99 1.57
C ASN A 54 20.02 0.00 1.75
N LEU A 55 20.06 -1.10 1.00
CA LEU A 55 18.97 -2.08 0.97
C LEU A 55 18.80 -2.78 2.32
N GLU A 56 19.89 -3.06 3.04
CA GLU A 56 19.83 -3.67 4.37
C GLU A 56 19.15 -2.72 5.37
N TYR A 57 19.52 -1.43 5.34
CA TYR A 57 18.88 -0.40 6.15
C TYR A 57 17.40 -0.25 5.79
N ALA A 58 17.07 -0.19 4.50
CA ALA A 58 15.71 -0.04 4.03
C ALA A 58 14.81 -1.23 4.44
N GLN A 59 15.31 -2.46 4.32
CA GLN A 59 14.60 -3.66 4.72
C GLN A 59 14.43 -3.73 6.24
N ALA A 60 15.45 -3.36 7.01
CA ALA A 60 15.39 -3.36 8.46
C ALA A 60 14.39 -2.35 9.03
N HIS A 61 14.30 -1.16 8.40
CA HIS A 61 13.45 -0.06 8.89
C HIS A 61 12.16 0.11 8.10
N GLN A 62 11.92 -0.70 7.04
CA GLN A 62 10.77 -0.58 6.11
C GLN A 62 10.67 0.82 5.47
N ILE A 63 11.81 1.52 5.33
CA ILE A 63 11.93 2.83 4.73
C ILE A 63 12.64 2.69 3.40
N TYR A 64 11.89 2.76 2.30
CA TYR A 64 12.43 2.66 0.95
C TYR A 64 12.49 4.04 0.30
N PHE A 65 13.68 4.55 0.07
CA PHE A 65 13.85 5.78 -0.67
C PHE A 65 13.79 5.51 -2.19
N LEU A 66 12.59 5.67 -2.76
CA LEU A 66 12.29 5.34 -4.17
C LEU A 66 12.43 6.54 -5.12
N TYR A 67 13.17 7.55 -4.73
CA TYR A 67 13.43 8.76 -5.52
C TYR A 67 14.86 8.75 -6.03
N SER A 68 15.12 9.43 -7.16
CA SER A 68 16.47 9.49 -7.70
C SER A 68 17.40 10.37 -6.86
N PRO A 69 18.73 10.25 -7.01
CA PRO A 69 19.69 11.12 -6.35
C PRO A 69 19.49 12.63 -6.68
N VAL A 70 18.88 12.93 -7.83
CA VAL A 70 18.47 14.30 -8.23
C VAL A 70 17.52 14.94 -7.23
N PHE A 71 16.63 14.14 -6.64
CA PHE A 71 15.69 14.60 -5.60
C PHE A 71 16.45 15.20 -4.41
N SER A 72 17.45 14.52 -3.89
CA SER A 72 18.26 14.98 -2.75
C SER A 72 19.05 16.25 -3.06
N VAL A 73 19.42 16.50 -4.31
CA VAL A 73 20.06 17.75 -4.71
C VAL A 73 19.06 18.89 -4.77
N LEU A 74 17.92 18.69 -5.44
CA LEU A 74 16.95 19.76 -5.71
C LEU A 74 16.18 20.20 -4.47
N PHE A 75 15.86 19.28 -3.57
CA PHE A 75 15.06 19.58 -2.39
C PHE A 75 15.89 19.79 -1.12
N ALA A 76 17.22 19.68 -1.17
CA ALA A 76 18.10 19.96 -0.04
C ALA A 76 17.77 21.27 0.68
N PRO A 77 17.53 22.42 0.00
CA PRO A 77 17.22 23.68 0.68
C PRO A 77 16.01 23.61 1.62
N ILE A 78 15.03 22.71 1.31
CA ILE A 78 13.84 22.53 2.15
C ILE A 78 14.15 21.58 3.32
N PHE A 79 14.89 20.50 3.06
CA PHE A 79 15.16 19.46 4.06
C PHE A 79 16.27 19.85 5.06
N TYR A 80 17.04 20.93 4.78
CA TYR A 80 17.94 21.53 5.74
C TYR A 80 17.28 22.60 6.62
N LEU A 81 16.01 22.95 6.38
CA LEU A 81 15.25 23.83 7.29
C LEU A 81 15.04 23.15 8.65
N PRO A 82 14.82 23.95 9.72
CA PRO A 82 14.43 23.41 11.02
C PRO A 82 13.24 22.47 10.92
N TRP A 83 13.24 21.39 11.70
CA TRP A 83 12.24 20.33 11.69
C TRP A 83 10.78 20.82 11.79
N TRP A 84 10.57 21.94 12.47
CA TRP A 84 9.25 22.57 12.63
C TRP A 84 8.88 23.49 11.45
N LEU A 85 9.83 24.01 10.68
CA LEU A 85 9.58 24.94 9.57
C LEU A 85 9.46 24.23 8.22
N GLY A 86 10.33 23.26 7.99
CA GLY A 86 10.39 22.56 6.71
C GLY A 86 9.08 21.95 6.26
N PRO A 87 8.30 21.25 7.12
CA PRO A 87 6.97 20.72 6.78
C PRO A 87 5.98 21.78 6.31
N TYR A 88 6.01 23.00 6.89
CA TYR A 88 5.15 24.10 6.43
C TYR A 88 5.56 24.60 5.05
N VAL A 89 6.86 24.78 4.82
CA VAL A 89 7.37 25.21 3.50
C VAL A 89 6.99 24.19 2.44
N TRP A 90 7.13 22.90 2.73
CA TRP A 90 6.74 21.81 1.85
C TRP A 90 5.25 21.83 1.53
N ASN A 91 4.38 21.80 2.54
CA ASN A 91 2.95 21.69 2.37
C ASN A 91 2.29 22.95 1.78
N ILE A 92 2.63 24.13 2.30
CA ILE A 92 2.10 25.40 1.79
C ILE A 92 2.62 25.65 0.37
N GLY A 93 3.90 25.36 0.11
CA GLY A 93 4.51 25.47 -1.21
C GLY A 93 3.78 24.61 -2.24
N ASN A 94 3.61 23.32 -1.95
CA ASN A 94 2.93 22.36 -2.83
C ASN A 94 1.46 22.74 -3.07
N TYR A 95 0.71 23.10 -2.03
CA TYR A 95 -0.67 23.57 -2.15
C TYR A 95 -0.77 24.83 -3.03
N THR A 96 0.11 25.78 -2.81
CA THR A 96 0.12 27.06 -3.56
C THR A 96 0.47 26.83 -5.01
N LEU A 97 1.54 26.07 -5.31
CA LEU A 97 1.96 25.78 -6.69
C LEU A 97 0.88 25.02 -7.47
N PHE A 98 0.24 24.03 -6.84
CA PHE A 98 -0.87 23.32 -7.46
C PHE A 98 -2.05 24.24 -7.76
N SER A 99 -2.42 25.10 -6.81
CA SER A 99 -3.50 26.09 -6.97
C SER A 99 -3.20 27.08 -8.09
N LEU A 100 -1.93 27.52 -8.21
CA LEU A 100 -1.47 28.38 -9.30
C LEU A 100 -1.54 27.67 -10.66
N ALA A 101 -1.21 26.38 -10.72
CA ALA A 101 -1.33 25.60 -11.96
C ALA A 101 -2.79 25.57 -12.44
N ILE A 102 -3.77 25.34 -11.54
CA ILE A 102 -5.20 25.41 -11.91
C ILE A 102 -5.60 26.84 -12.36
N LYS A 103 -5.13 27.86 -11.65
CA LYS A 103 -5.41 29.27 -12.03
C LYS A 103 -4.89 29.60 -13.44
N TRP A 104 -3.75 29.06 -13.83
CA TRP A 104 -3.08 29.36 -15.11
C TRP A 104 -3.47 28.43 -16.26
N LEU A 105 -4.40 27.50 -16.03
CA LEU A 105 -4.96 26.67 -17.11
C LEU A 105 -5.41 27.52 -18.30
N PRO A 106 -5.36 26.98 -19.53
CA PRO A 106 -5.76 27.68 -20.75
C PRO A 106 -7.16 28.25 -20.68
N GLN A 107 -7.41 29.33 -21.46
CA GLN A 107 -8.67 30.10 -21.46
C GLN A 107 -9.90 29.26 -21.81
N GLN A 108 -9.74 28.19 -22.58
CA GLN A 108 -10.82 27.23 -22.90
C GLN A 108 -11.46 26.60 -21.64
N LEU A 109 -10.75 26.64 -20.53
CA LEU A 109 -11.21 26.10 -19.24
C LEU A 109 -11.67 27.17 -18.24
N ASP A 110 -11.64 28.47 -18.59
CA ASP A 110 -11.88 29.56 -17.63
C ASP A 110 -13.18 29.40 -16.82
N LYS A 111 -14.27 29.02 -17.48
CA LYS A 111 -15.57 28.81 -16.83
C LYS A 111 -15.61 27.58 -15.90
N TYR A 112 -14.64 26.67 -16.01
CA TYR A 112 -14.59 25.41 -15.28
C TYR A 112 -13.51 25.37 -14.20
N LYS A 113 -12.59 26.34 -14.16
CA LYS A 113 -11.45 26.34 -13.21
C LYS A 113 -11.87 26.17 -11.76
N LEU A 114 -12.97 26.84 -11.35
CA LEU A 114 -13.50 26.70 -9.99
C LEU A 114 -14.00 25.28 -9.73
N TYR A 115 -14.77 24.70 -10.65
CA TYR A 115 -15.29 23.34 -10.49
C TYR A 115 -14.18 22.30 -10.45
N ILE A 116 -13.16 22.46 -11.31
CA ILE A 116 -11.95 21.61 -11.33
C ILE A 116 -11.24 21.73 -9.98
N PHE A 117 -11.03 22.95 -9.48
CA PHE A 117 -10.34 23.18 -8.22
C PHE A 117 -11.09 22.56 -7.03
N VAL A 118 -12.40 22.78 -6.92
CA VAL A 118 -13.22 22.22 -5.84
C VAL A 118 -13.26 20.70 -5.90
N PHE A 119 -13.37 20.13 -7.12
CA PHE A 119 -13.27 18.68 -7.31
C PHE A 119 -11.93 18.11 -6.83
N LEU A 120 -10.83 18.81 -7.07
CA LEU A 120 -9.49 18.33 -6.71
C LEU A 120 -9.11 18.62 -5.25
N LEU A 121 -9.83 19.50 -4.56
CA LEU A 121 -9.42 20.01 -3.25
C LEU A 121 -9.18 18.89 -2.23
N SER A 122 -10.07 17.90 -2.16
CA SER A 122 -9.92 16.77 -1.22
C SER A 122 -8.65 15.95 -1.52
N VAL A 123 -8.40 15.63 -2.79
CA VAL A 123 -7.23 14.82 -3.19
C VAL A 123 -5.93 15.61 -2.97
N ILE A 124 -5.94 16.93 -3.23
CA ILE A 124 -4.81 17.82 -2.92
C ILE A 124 -4.52 17.77 -1.42
N LEU A 125 -5.54 17.94 -0.58
CA LEU A 125 -5.40 17.95 0.87
C LEU A 125 -4.87 16.61 1.40
N GLN A 126 -5.41 15.49 0.94
CA GLN A 126 -4.91 14.15 1.30
C GLN A 126 -3.44 13.97 0.95
N THR A 127 -3.03 14.38 -0.26
CA THR A 127 -1.65 14.25 -0.73
C THR A 127 -0.69 15.14 0.06
N VAL A 128 -1.15 16.35 0.42
CA VAL A 128 -0.39 17.28 1.26
C VAL A 128 -0.23 16.74 2.68
N PHE A 129 -1.28 16.18 3.28
CA PHE A 129 -1.23 15.64 4.64
C PHE A 129 -0.27 14.46 4.77
N CYS A 130 -0.14 13.66 3.71
CA CYS A 130 0.82 12.56 3.67
C CYS A 130 2.23 12.96 3.22
N TYR A 131 2.51 14.27 3.03
CA TYR A 131 3.80 14.78 2.55
C TYR A 131 4.29 14.15 1.24
N GLN A 132 3.38 13.69 0.40
CA GLN A 132 3.69 12.92 -0.81
C GLN A 132 4.27 13.80 -1.93
N HIS A 133 5.33 13.30 -2.57
CA HIS A 133 5.93 13.94 -3.75
C HIS A 133 5.01 13.94 -4.98
N ASN A 134 4.00 13.07 -5.01
CA ASN A 134 3.08 12.93 -6.16
C ASN A 134 2.37 14.24 -6.54
N ILE A 135 2.14 15.14 -5.59
CA ILE A 135 1.56 16.47 -5.86
C ILE A 135 2.51 17.33 -6.71
N ILE A 136 3.83 17.18 -6.52
CA ILE A 136 4.85 17.90 -7.31
C ILE A 136 4.79 17.44 -8.76
N VAL A 137 4.75 16.13 -8.99
CA VAL A 137 4.56 15.56 -10.34
C VAL A 137 3.28 16.09 -10.97
N ALA A 138 2.18 16.15 -10.22
CA ALA A 138 0.88 16.58 -10.73
C ALA A 138 0.89 18.06 -11.19
N TYR A 139 1.40 19.00 -10.39
CA TYR A 139 1.42 20.39 -10.83
C TYR A 139 2.50 20.67 -11.87
N ILE A 140 3.60 19.92 -11.88
CA ILE A 140 4.60 20.01 -12.97
C ILE A 140 3.96 19.60 -14.30
N TYR A 141 3.19 18.53 -14.35
CA TYR A 141 2.43 18.10 -15.51
C TYR A 141 1.48 19.21 -16.00
N LEU A 142 0.74 19.82 -15.08
CA LEU A 142 -0.14 20.94 -15.43
C LEU A 142 0.64 22.12 -15.99
N PHE A 143 1.76 22.52 -15.38
CA PHE A 143 2.59 23.61 -15.87
C PHE A 143 3.22 23.29 -17.22
N ALA A 144 3.72 22.07 -17.42
CA ALA A 144 4.28 21.65 -18.70
C ALA A 144 3.22 21.69 -19.80
N PHE A 145 2.02 21.16 -19.53
CA PHE A 145 0.89 21.27 -20.45
C PHE A 145 0.56 22.73 -20.81
N ILE A 146 0.46 23.62 -19.80
CA ILE A 146 0.20 25.04 -19.99
C ILE A 146 1.28 25.69 -20.87
N LEU A 147 2.54 25.34 -20.65
CA LEU A 147 3.66 25.86 -21.42
C LEU A 147 3.66 25.34 -22.87
N LEU A 148 3.30 24.08 -23.07
CA LEU A 148 3.12 23.52 -24.43
C LEU A 148 2.01 24.23 -25.18
N GLU A 149 0.86 24.48 -24.56
CA GLU A 149 -0.26 25.25 -25.15
C GLU A 149 0.13 26.69 -25.50
N ARG A 150 1.09 27.27 -24.75
CA ARG A 150 1.65 28.61 -25.04
C ARG A 150 2.83 28.58 -26.02
N GLY A 151 3.17 27.42 -26.59
CA GLY A 151 4.28 27.26 -27.53
C GLY A 151 5.68 27.36 -26.93
N LYS A 152 5.80 27.30 -25.59
CA LYS A 152 7.06 27.40 -24.86
C LYS A 152 7.68 26.00 -24.62
N GLY A 153 8.00 25.29 -25.72
CA GLY A 153 8.40 23.89 -25.70
C GLY A 153 9.63 23.60 -24.84
N PHE A 154 10.67 24.45 -24.86
CA PHE A 154 11.87 24.25 -24.05
C PHE A 154 11.51 24.19 -22.54
N TRP A 155 10.79 25.17 -22.03
CA TRP A 155 10.43 25.21 -20.61
C TRP A 155 9.47 24.11 -20.19
N ALA A 156 8.57 23.71 -21.11
CA ALA A 156 7.71 22.55 -20.84
C ALA A 156 8.53 21.27 -20.69
N VAL A 157 9.44 21.02 -21.63
CA VAL A 157 10.32 19.85 -21.59
C VAL A 157 11.26 19.88 -20.39
N PHE A 158 11.79 21.06 -20.02
CA PHE A 158 12.58 21.24 -18.81
C PHE A 158 11.80 20.75 -17.57
N LEU A 159 10.54 21.14 -17.41
CA LEU A 159 9.69 20.69 -16.31
C LEU A 159 9.38 19.19 -16.37
N ILE A 160 9.08 18.66 -17.56
CA ILE A 160 8.86 17.22 -17.75
C ILE A 160 10.10 16.43 -17.29
N MET A 161 11.29 16.85 -17.73
CA MET A 161 12.53 16.16 -17.36
C MET A 161 12.90 16.34 -15.89
N LEU A 162 12.59 17.49 -15.29
CA LEU A 162 12.69 17.70 -13.85
C LEU A 162 11.85 16.66 -13.09
N SER A 163 10.60 16.46 -13.48
CA SER A 163 9.72 15.46 -12.89
C SER A 163 10.22 14.04 -13.14
N ALA A 164 10.59 13.71 -14.38
CA ALA A 164 11.05 12.39 -14.79
C ALA A 164 12.33 11.95 -14.09
N THR A 165 13.24 12.88 -13.85
CA THR A 165 14.52 12.60 -13.18
C THR A 165 14.42 12.59 -11.66
N THR A 166 13.37 13.11 -11.06
CA THR A 166 13.10 12.97 -9.62
C THR A 166 12.27 11.74 -9.29
N LYS A 167 11.28 11.45 -10.11
CA LYS A 167 10.41 10.26 -9.99
C LYS A 167 10.05 9.76 -11.39
N ILE A 168 10.28 8.49 -11.67
CA ILE A 168 10.17 7.88 -13.01
C ILE A 168 8.79 8.11 -13.68
N TYR A 169 7.73 8.29 -12.90
CA TYR A 169 6.38 8.60 -13.39
C TYR A 169 6.36 9.87 -14.26
N GLY A 170 7.26 10.81 -14.01
CA GLY A 170 7.40 12.03 -14.81
C GLY A 170 7.69 11.80 -16.30
N ALA A 171 8.30 10.67 -16.63
CA ALA A 171 8.66 10.35 -18.04
C ALA A 171 7.44 10.09 -18.94
N ALA A 172 6.31 9.66 -18.39
CA ALA A 172 5.11 9.35 -19.19
C ALA A 172 4.59 10.57 -19.95
N GLU A 173 4.79 11.79 -19.43
CA GLU A 173 4.35 13.02 -20.08
C GLU A 173 5.11 13.30 -21.39
N LEU A 174 6.30 12.72 -21.60
CA LEU A 174 7.02 12.88 -22.87
C LEU A 174 6.19 12.44 -24.09
N ALA A 175 5.29 11.48 -23.92
CA ALA A 175 4.45 11.01 -25.01
C ALA A 175 3.53 12.10 -25.57
N ILE A 176 3.14 13.11 -24.79
CA ILE A 176 2.30 14.22 -25.29
C ILE A 176 3.02 15.10 -26.31
N LEU A 177 4.35 15.10 -26.32
CA LEU A 177 5.15 15.91 -27.24
C LEU A 177 4.83 15.59 -28.72
N PHE A 178 4.38 14.37 -29.02
CA PHE A 178 3.92 14.00 -30.36
C PHE A 178 2.73 14.84 -30.82
N CYS A 179 1.89 15.33 -29.94
CA CYS A 179 0.73 16.15 -30.25
C CYS A 179 1.08 17.63 -30.55
N TYR A 180 2.36 18.02 -30.43
CA TYR A 180 2.81 19.40 -30.60
C TYR A 180 3.79 19.56 -31.76
N PRO A 181 3.85 20.74 -32.37
CA PRO A 181 4.78 20.99 -33.46
C PRO A 181 6.23 20.92 -32.99
N LYS A 182 7.14 20.65 -33.96
CA LYS A 182 8.58 20.57 -33.70
C LYS A 182 8.96 19.45 -32.73
N VAL A 183 8.28 18.31 -32.83
CA VAL A 183 8.43 17.15 -31.94
C VAL A 183 9.89 16.73 -31.74
N TRP A 184 10.67 16.59 -32.80
CA TRP A 184 12.08 16.18 -32.74
C TRP A 184 12.96 17.18 -32.01
N ARG A 185 12.68 18.49 -32.16
CA ARG A 185 13.37 19.53 -31.39
C ARG A 185 13.06 19.41 -29.90
N ASN A 186 11.80 19.12 -29.55
CA ASN A 186 11.38 18.94 -28.17
C ASN A 186 12.05 17.69 -27.56
N PHE A 187 12.19 16.58 -28.30
CA PHE A 187 12.95 15.42 -27.86
C PHE A 187 14.45 15.73 -27.71
N GLY A 188 15.04 16.56 -28.57
CA GLY A 188 16.40 17.07 -28.41
C GLY A 188 16.56 17.86 -27.09
N TYR A 189 15.57 18.69 -26.74
CA TYR A 189 15.54 19.37 -25.43
C TYR A 189 15.41 18.36 -24.29
N ALA A 190 14.63 17.26 -24.44
CA ALA A 190 14.50 16.24 -23.41
C ALA A 190 15.84 15.54 -23.14
N LEU A 191 16.59 15.20 -24.17
CA LEU A 191 17.94 14.64 -24.02
C LEU A 191 18.88 15.61 -23.30
N LEU A 192 18.89 16.89 -23.70
CA LEU A 192 19.73 17.92 -23.07
C LEU A 192 19.38 18.14 -21.59
N CYS A 193 18.09 18.35 -21.30
CA CYS A 193 17.61 18.56 -19.93
C CYS A 193 17.78 17.32 -19.09
N GLY A 194 17.54 16.12 -19.66
CA GLY A 194 17.76 14.85 -18.97
C GLY A 194 19.21 14.67 -18.57
N ALA A 195 20.15 14.87 -19.49
CA ALA A 195 21.57 14.81 -19.19
C ALA A 195 21.96 15.83 -18.09
N PHE A 196 21.47 17.07 -18.19
CA PHE A 196 21.70 18.10 -17.17
C PHE A 196 21.23 17.65 -15.79
N PHE A 197 19.98 17.19 -15.64
CA PHE A 197 19.45 16.76 -14.35
C PHE A 197 20.17 15.51 -13.82
N LEU A 198 20.44 14.52 -14.67
CA LEU A 198 21.15 13.29 -14.26
C LEU A 198 22.59 13.57 -13.80
N CYS A 199 23.19 14.69 -14.22
CA CYS A 199 24.50 15.11 -13.74
C CYS A 199 24.46 15.89 -12.43
N LEU A 200 23.29 16.31 -11.92
CA LEU A 200 23.22 17.11 -10.68
C LEU A 200 23.86 16.43 -9.46
N PRO A 201 23.80 15.11 -9.27
CA PRO A 201 24.48 14.47 -8.14
C PRO A 201 26.00 14.66 -8.11
N LEU A 202 26.64 15.02 -9.24
CA LEU A 202 28.05 15.40 -9.31
C LEU A 202 28.39 16.66 -8.48
N LEU A 203 27.36 17.41 -8.07
CA LEU A 203 27.56 18.58 -7.18
C LEU A 203 27.92 18.18 -5.74
N ASN A 204 27.72 16.92 -5.37
CA ASN A 204 28.14 16.43 -4.07
C ASN A 204 29.60 15.92 -4.12
N PRO A 205 30.56 16.63 -3.49
CA PRO A 205 31.95 16.26 -3.53
C PRO A 205 32.31 15.02 -2.67
N ASN A 206 31.37 14.53 -1.87
CA ASN A 206 31.59 13.40 -0.96
C ASN A 206 31.44 12.04 -1.64
N PHE A 207 31.10 12.01 -2.95
CA PHE A 207 31.08 10.79 -3.75
C PHE A 207 32.12 10.83 -4.86
N ASP A 208 33.00 9.87 -4.91
CA ASP A 208 33.96 9.69 -6.04
C ASP A 208 33.22 9.41 -7.35
N ASN A 209 32.15 8.61 -7.30
CA ASN A 209 31.31 8.29 -8.44
C ASN A 209 29.82 8.27 -8.05
N PRO A 210 29.11 9.39 -8.08
CA PRO A 210 27.69 9.43 -7.71
C PRO A 210 26.75 8.69 -8.68
N PHE A 211 27.23 8.27 -9.88
CA PHE A 211 26.40 7.47 -10.79
C PHE A 211 26.11 6.06 -10.26
N VAL A 212 26.92 5.54 -9.35
CA VAL A 212 26.63 4.27 -8.64
C VAL A 212 25.31 4.34 -7.87
N LEU A 213 24.90 5.54 -7.40
CA LEU A 213 23.63 5.73 -6.72
C LEU A 213 22.40 5.42 -7.60
N TYR A 214 22.50 5.62 -8.91
CA TYR A 214 21.42 5.24 -9.83
C TYR A 214 21.26 3.73 -9.92
N GLN A 215 22.35 2.98 -9.96
CA GLN A 215 22.31 1.52 -9.92
C GLN A 215 21.64 1.06 -8.61
N GLN A 216 22.11 1.57 -7.48
CA GLN A 216 21.54 1.24 -6.16
C GLN A 216 20.06 1.63 -6.04
N MET A 217 19.65 2.75 -6.62
CA MET A 217 18.23 3.13 -6.71
C MET A 217 17.42 2.09 -7.49
N PHE A 218 17.91 1.62 -8.64
CA PHE A 218 17.19 0.58 -9.41
C PHE A 218 17.12 -0.75 -8.66
N ASP A 219 18.20 -1.13 -7.96
CA ASP A 219 18.21 -2.33 -7.12
C ASP A 219 17.19 -2.21 -5.96
N MET A 220 17.11 -1.03 -5.34
CA MET A 220 16.12 -0.71 -4.31
C MET A 220 14.68 -0.79 -4.84
N ILE A 221 14.41 -0.20 -6.01
CA ILE A 221 13.11 -0.26 -6.66
C ILE A 221 12.74 -1.72 -6.99
N ALA A 222 13.70 -2.49 -7.51
CA ALA A 222 13.47 -3.89 -7.83
C ALA A 222 13.16 -4.73 -6.60
N ALA A 223 13.88 -4.51 -5.49
CA ALA A 223 13.64 -5.19 -4.22
C ALA A 223 12.27 -4.81 -3.63
N HIS A 224 11.91 -3.53 -3.64
CA HIS A 224 10.60 -3.06 -3.16
C HIS A 224 9.45 -3.67 -3.97
N HIS A 225 9.60 -3.83 -5.29
CA HIS A 225 8.58 -4.46 -6.14
C HIS A 225 8.43 -5.97 -5.88
N SER A 226 9.49 -6.66 -5.48
CA SER A 226 9.41 -8.08 -5.12
C SER A 226 8.58 -8.32 -3.85
N ASP A 227 8.59 -7.35 -2.95
CA ASP A 227 7.91 -7.42 -1.66
C ASP A 227 6.49 -6.84 -1.69
N SER A 228 6.11 -6.11 -2.76
CA SER A 228 4.81 -5.48 -2.86
C SER A 228 3.74 -6.41 -3.41
N ASP A 229 2.67 -6.62 -2.64
CA ASP A 229 1.49 -7.43 -3.05
C ASP A 229 0.51 -6.68 -3.97
N TYR A 230 0.78 -5.42 -4.32
CA TYR A 230 -0.16 -4.54 -5.02
C TYR A 230 0.19 -4.40 -6.50
N ILE A 231 -0.61 -5.02 -7.35
CA ILE A 231 -0.49 -4.89 -8.82
C ILE A 231 -1.78 -4.26 -9.36
N GLY A 232 -1.98 -2.97 -9.15
CA GLY A 232 -3.02 -2.15 -9.74
C GLY A 232 -4.32 -2.86 -10.15
N ILE A 233 -4.82 -2.56 -11.35
CA ILE A 233 -6.06 -3.17 -11.88
C ILE A 233 -5.94 -4.69 -12.09
N LEU A 234 -4.76 -5.21 -12.42
CA LEU A 234 -4.57 -6.64 -12.68
C LEU A 234 -4.75 -7.46 -11.40
N PHE A 235 -4.38 -6.90 -10.25
CA PHE A 235 -4.66 -7.50 -8.95
C PHE A 235 -6.16 -7.50 -8.64
N ALA A 236 -6.81 -6.36 -8.83
CA ALA A 236 -8.24 -6.19 -8.55
C ALA A 236 -9.12 -7.15 -9.35
N VAL A 237 -8.78 -7.43 -10.63
CA VAL A 237 -9.53 -8.39 -11.47
C VAL A 237 -9.13 -9.85 -11.25
N GLY A 238 -8.34 -10.19 -10.24
CA GLY A 238 -7.96 -11.55 -9.90
C GLY A 238 -7.01 -12.24 -10.89
N LEU A 239 -6.39 -11.50 -11.79
CA LEU A 239 -5.47 -12.05 -12.81
C LEU A 239 -4.04 -12.22 -12.29
N LYS A 240 -3.74 -11.81 -11.04
CA LYS A 240 -2.44 -11.93 -10.41
C LYS A 240 -1.81 -13.33 -10.58
N PRO A 241 -2.48 -14.45 -10.30
CA PRO A 241 -1.85 -15.77 -10.39
C PRO A 241 -1.42 -16.17 -11.82
N PHE A 242 -2.11 -15.63 -12.83
CA PHE A 242 -1.86 -15.97 -14.23
C PHE A 242 -0.86 -15.04 -14.91
N LEU A 243 -0.71 -13.80 -14.43
CA LEU A 243 0.07 -12.75 -15.08
C LEU A 243 1.32 -12.33 -14.31
N LEU A 244 1.51 -12.82 -13.07
CA LEU A 244 2.63 -12.43 -12.21
C LEU A 244 4.01 -12.56 -12.86
N PRO A 245 4.36 -13.64 -13.58
CA PRO A 245 5.64 -13.66 -14.27
C PRO A 245 5.67 -12.75 -15.51
N ASN A 246 4.51 -12.32 -16.02
CA ASN A 246 4.36 -11.69 -17.34
C ASN A 246 3.56 -10.37 -17.31
N TYR A 247 3.28 -9.77 -16.14
CA TYR A 247 2.48 -8.54 -16.08
C TYR A 247 3.08 -7.37 -16.88
N ARG A 248 4.42 -7.32 -16.99
CA ARG A 248 5.14 -6.34 -17.84
C ARG A 248 4.77 -6.49 -19.31
N ILE A 249 4.51 -7.70 -19.77
CA ILE A 249 4.06 -7.95 -21.13
C ILE A 249 2.68 -7.32 -21.34
N VAL A 250 1.77 -7.45 -20.37
CA VAL A 250 0.44 -6.83 -20.43
C VAL A 250 0.55 -5.31 -20.45
N GLN A 251 1.41 -4.71 -19.62
CA GLN A 251 1.69 -3.28 -19.66
C GLN A 251 2.16 -2.84 -21.05
N VAL A 252 3.11 -3.56 -21.64
CA VAL A 252 3.64 -3.25 -22.99
C VAL A 252 2.53 -3.41 -24.04
N ILE A 253 1.73 -4.46 -24.01
CA ILE A 253 0.62 -4.68 -24.95
C ILE A 253 -0.38 -3.51 -24.87
N VAL A 254 -0.83 -3.14 -23.67
CA VAL A 254 -1.78 -2.03 -23.49
C VAL A 254 -1.17 -0.71 -23.94
N MET A 255 0.09 -0.46 -23.64
CA MET A 255 0.81 0.74 -24.08
C MET A 255 0.89 0.81 -25.63
N VAL A 256 1.21 -0.30 -26.30
CA VAL A 256 1.25 -0.38 -27.76
C VAL A 256 -0.14 -0.17 -28.34
N MET A 257 -1.18 -0.80 -27.79
CA MET A 257 -2.57 -0.60 -28.21
C MET A 257 -3.00 0.87 -28.11
N LEU A 258 -2.70 1.52 -26.97
CA LEU A 258 -2.96 2.94 -26.79
C LEU A 258 -2.19 3.78 -27.81
N GLY A 259 -0.92 3.48 -28.05
CA GLY A 259 -0.11 4.13 -29.06
C GLY A 259 -0.76 4.05 -30.45
N ILE A 260 -1.17 2.85 -30.88
CA ILE A 260 -1.87 2.64 -32.16
C ILE A 260 -3.16 3.49 -32.22
N LEU A 261 -3.97 3.47 -31.15
CA LEU A 261 -5.22 4.24 -31.10
C LEU A 261 -4.96 5.75 -31.20
N PHE A 262 -3.93 6.28 -30.53
CA PHE A 262 -3.56 7.68 -30.60
C PHE A 262 -3.02 8.07 -31.97
N PHE A 263 -2.15 7.26 -32.58
CA PHE A 263 -1.63 7.51 -33.91
C PHE A 263 -2.74 7.41 -34.96
N TRP A 264 -3.69 6.51 -34.83
CA TRP A 264 -4.86 6.43 -35.70
C TRP A 264 -5.69 7.72 -35.69
N ARG A 265 -5.73 8.41 -34.54
CA ARG A 265 -6.42 9.70 -34.40
C ARG A 265 -5.48 10.91 -34.57
N TYR A 266 -4.35 10.78 -35.30
CA TYR A 266 -3.35 11.84 -35.43
C TYR A 266 -3.92 13.19 -35.95
N ARG A 267 -4.99 13.18 -36.74
CA ARG A 267 -5.67 14.40 -37.23
C ARG A 267 -6.24 15.23 -36.09
N ARG A 268 -6.60 14.61 -34.97
CA ARG A 268 -7.16 15.26 -33.78
C ARG A 268 -6.09 15.81 -32.82
N TRP A 269 -4.81 15.56 -33.06
CA TRP A 269 -3.73 16.02 -32.17
C TRP A 269 -3.70 17.55 -32.05
N LYS A 270 -4.19 18.29 -33.06
CA LYS A 270 -4.33 19.75 -33.02
C LYS A 270 -5.47 20.23 -32.14
N GLU A 271 -6.42 19.37 -31.74
CA GLU A 271 -7.56 19.75 -30.95
C GLU A 271 -7.14 19.83 -29.47
N PHE A 272 -7.44 20.95 -28.81
CA PHE A 272 -7.18 21.15 -27.39
C PHE A 272 -7.82 20.04 -26.53
N ARG A 273 -9.11 19.72 -26.80
CA ARG A 273 -9.85 18.69 -26.10
C ARG A 273 -9.18 17.31 -26.20
N PHE A 274 -8.70 16.95 -27.40
CA PHE A 274 -8.01 15.69 -27.62
C PHE A 274 -6.71 15.59 -26.80
N ARG A 275 -5.90 16.66 -26.75
CA ARG A 275 -4.65 16.68 -25.96
C ARG A 275 -4.91 16.50 -24.47
N VAL A 276 -5.97 17.11 -23.93
CA VAL A 276 -6.39 16.89 -22.54
C VAL A 276 -6.81 15.44 -22.31
N GLN A 277 -7.61 14.86 -23.23
CA GLN A 277 -8.02 13.45 -23.15
C GLN A 277 -6.82 12.51 -23.26
N ALA A 278 -5.86 12.81 -24.14
CA ALA A 278 -4.62 12.05 -24.29
C ALA A 278 -3.82 12.00 -22.98
N LEU A 279 -3.66 13.16 -22.32
CA LEU A 279 -2.99 13.22 -21.02
C LEU A 279 -3.74 12.45 -19.94
N ALA A 280 -5.08 12.53 -19.89
CA ALA A 280 -5.88 11.78 -18.96
C ALA A 280 -5.74 10.26 -19.18
N VAL A 281 -5.65 9.80 -20.43
CA VAL A 281 -5.43 8.39 -20.76
C VAL A 281 -4.01 7.94 -20.39
N LEU A 282 -2.98 8.73 -20.72
CA LEU A 282 -1.59 8.41 -20.41
C LEU A 282 -1.33 8.35 -18.90
N THR A 283 -1.77 9.36 -18.16
CA THR A 283 -1.61 9.40 -16.71
C THR A 283 -2.45 8.32 -16.03
N GLY A 284 -3.63 8.03 -16.55
CA GLY A 284 -4.49 6.94 -16.06
C GLY A 284 -3.88 5.55 -16.30
N PHE A 285 -3.30 5.31 -17.48
CA PHE A 285 -2.57 4.09 -17.77
C PHE A 285 -1.42 3.88 -16.78
N MET A 286 -0.62 4.92 -16.55
CA MET A 286 0.51 4.88 -15.63
C MET A 286 0.09 4.43 -14.21
N ILE A 287 -1.06 4.92 -13.72
CA ILE A 287 -1.53 4.59 -12.37
C ILE A 287 -2.19 3.20 -12.33
N LEU A 288 -3.10 2.92 -13.28
CA LEU A 288 -3.86 1.66 -13.28
C LEU A 288 -2.98 0.42 -13.50
N PHE A 289 -1.90 0.58 -14.25
CA PHE A 289 -0.96 -0.50 -14.55
C PHE A 289 0.37 -0.37 -13.80
N SER A 290 0.44 0.47 -12.77
CA SER A 290 1.57 0.54 -11.84
C SER A 290 1.57 -0.66 -10.90
N ASP A 291 2.76 -1.05 -10.48
CA ASP A 291 2.95 -2.16 -9.54
C ASP A 291 2.49 -1.79 -8.11
N CYS A 292 2.46 -0.51 -7.79
CA CYS A 292 2.15 0.00 -6.46
C CYS A 292 1.30 1.28 -6.54
N PRO A 293 -0.01 1.20 -6.88
CA PRO A 293 -0.87 2.36 -6.90
C PRO A 293 -1.26 2.75 -5.47
N GLU A 294 -0.55 3.72 -4.91
CA GLU A 294 -1.00 4.39 -3.70
C GLU A 294 -2.18 5.31 -3.98
N THR A 295 -3.12 5.43 -3.05
CA THR A 295 -4.28 6.33 -3.17
C THR A 295 -3.88 7.77 -3.51
N HIS A 296 -2.72 8.21 -3.00
CA HIS A 296 -2.18 9.56 -3.25
C HIS A 296 -1.66 9.78 -4.67
N THR A 297 -1.42 8.72 -5.44
CA THR A 297 -0.91 8.81 -6.82
C THR A 297 -1.98 9.33 -7.78
N TYR A 298 -3.26 9.16 -7.46
CA TYR A 298 -4.38 9.64 -8.28
C TYR A 298 -4.41 11.17 -8.45
N VAL A 299 -3.72 11.93 -7.58
CA VAL A 299 -3.55 13.39 -7.74
C VAL A 299 -2.92 13.77 -9.08
N ILE A 300 -2.12 12.89 -9.69
CA ILE A 300 -1.46 13.12 -10.99
C ILE A 300 -2.47 13.10 -12.15
N THR A 301 -3.46 12.21 -12.09
CA THR A 301 -4.39 11.99 -13.20
C THR A 301 -5.70 12.75 -13.09
N PHE A 302 -6.20 12.97 -11.87
CA PHE A 302 -7.51 13.62 -11.66
C PHE A 302 -7.64 15.02 -12.25
N PRO A 303 -6.59 15.88 -12.31
CA PRO A 303 -6.67 17.15 -13.02
C PRO A 303 -7.07 16.97 -14.49
N PHE A 304 -6.44 16.03 -15.19
CA PHE A 304 -6.72 15.76 -16.60
C PHE A 304 -8.07 15.10 -16.82
N TYR A 305 -8.48 14.21 -15.92
CA TYR A 305 -9.84 13.66 -15.91
C TYR A 305 -10.89 14.76 -15.75
N ALA A 306 -10.72 15.63 -14.77
CA ALA A 306 -11.65 16.74 -14.52
C ALA A 306 -11.72 17.69 -15.72
N MET A 307 -10.58 18.05 -16.31
CA MET A 307 -10.55 18.85 -17.54
C MET A 307 -11.26 18.14 -18.69
N ALA A 308 -10.97 16.85 -18.91
CA ALA A 308 -11.61 16.06 -19.97
C ALA A 308 -13.13 15.98 -19.78
N PHE A 309 -13.59 15.75 -18.54
CA PHE A 309 -15.02 15.71 -18.21
C PHE A 309 -15.72 17.04 -18.49
N TRP A 310 -15.14 18.16 -18.02
CA TRP A 310 -15.76 19.48 -18.21
C TRP A 310 -15.72 19.98 -19.66
N LEU A 311 -14.78 19.51 -20.46
CA LEU A 311 -14.68 19.84 -21.89
C LEU A 311 -15.65 19.05 -22.77
N GLN A 312 -16.36 18.04 -22.25
CA GLN A 312 -17.37 17.33 -23.04
C GLN A 312 -18.56 18.25 -23.35
N PRO A 313 -18.98 18.38 -24.64
CA PRO A 313 -20.10 19.24 -25.03
C PRO A 313 -21.44 18.73 -24.46
N LYS A 314 -21.63 17.43 -24.43
CA LYS A 314 -22.79 16.75 -23.85
C LYS A 314 -22.32 15.67 -22.89
N ARG A 315 -22.90 15.63 -21.72
CA ARG A 315 -22.68 14.62 -20.69
C ARG A 315 -23.97 13.85 -20.46
N ASN A 316 -23.92 12.55 -20.58
CA ASN A 316 -25.06 11.67 -20.33
C ASN A 316 -25.06 11.19 -18.87
N TRP A 317 -26.05 10.37 -18.51
CA TRP A 317 -26.18 9.83 -17.15
C TRP A 317 -24.99 8.97 -16.73
N ILE A 318 -24.34 8.22 -17.66
CA ILE A 318 -23.14 7.42 -17.38
C ILE A 318 -21.99 8.33 -16.96
N ASP A 319 -21.78 9.44 -17.67
CA ASP A 319 -20.70 10.39 -17.36
C ASP A 319 -20.86 10.99 -15.96
N TRP A 320 -22.08 11.34 -15.58
CA TRP A 320 -22.37 11.84 -14.25
C TRP A 320 -22.27 10.76 -13.16
N THR A 321 -22.71 9.54 -13.44
CA THR A 321 -22.56 8.41 -12.50
C THR A 321 -21.09 8.13 -12.21
N LEU A 322 -20.24 8.05 -13.24
CA LEU A 322 -18.82 7.86 -13.08
C LEU A 322 -18.16 9.02 -12.33
N PHE A 323 -18.52 10.26 -12.64
CA PHE A 323 -18.01 11.45 -11.95
C PHE A 323 -18.35 11.40 -10.45
N TRP A 324 -19.62 11.15 -10.09
CA TRP A 324 -20.03 11.07 -8.69
C TRP A 324 -19.44 9.85 -7.97
N SER A 325 -19.25 8.73 -8.67
CA SER A 325 -18.53 7.58 -8.11
C SER A 325 -17.10 7.93 -7.71
N LEU A 326 -16.38 8.73 -8.54
CA LEU A 326 -15.06 9.24 -8.16
C LEU A 326 -15.13 10.15 -6.93
N VAL A 327 -16.10 11.07 -6.89
CA VAL A 327 -16.29 11.96 -5.73
C VAL A 327 -16.52 11.13 -4.45
N VAL A 328 -17.38 10.13 -4.50
CA VAL A 328 -17.66 9.27 -3.35
C VAL A 328 -16.42 8.47 -2.96
N ASN A 329 -15.82 7.72 -3.89
CA ASN A 329 -14.75 6.78 -3.56
C ASN A 329 -13.42 7.45 -3.20
N PHE A 330 -13.11 8.62 -3.74
CA PHE A 330 -11.81 9.27 -3.52
C PHE A 330 -11.86 10.54 -2.68
N MET A 331 -13.04 11.12 -2.46
CA MET A 331 -13.16 12.40 -1.74
C MET A 331 -13.94 12.28 -0.43
N ILE A 332 -14.90 11.36 -0.35
CA ILE A 332 -15.75 11.19 0.82
C ILE A 332 -15.30 10.00 1.67
N LEU A 333 -15.17 8.84 1.05
CA LEU A 333 -14.88 7.57 1.75
C LEU A 333 -13.44 7.44 2.29
N PRO A 334 -12.37 8.01 1.69
CA PRO A 334 -11.03 7.90 2.25
C PRO A 334 -10.80 8.73 3.51
N THR A 335 -11.75 9.57 3.92
CA THR A 335 -11.61 10.37 5.12
C THR A 335 -12.12 9.61 6.34
N ASP A 336 -11.23 9.27 7.27
CA ASP A 336 -11.57 8.62 8.55
C ASP A 336 -12.62 9.40 9.36
N VAL A 337 -12.81 10.68 9.04
CA VAL A 337 -13.81 11.55 9.66
C VAL A 337 -15.22 11.28 9.15
N LEU A 338 -15.39 10.89 7.89
CA LEU A 338 -16.69 10.72 7.24
C LEU A 338 -17.06 9.26 6.99
N CYS A 339 -16.09 8.36 7.03
CA CYS A 339 -16.29 6.95 6.74
C CYS A 339 -15.80 6.08 7.91
N PRO A 340 -16.69 5.29 8.55
CA PRO A 340 -16.26 4.32 9.56
C PRO A 340 -15.22 3.33 8.98
N ALA A 341 -14.22 2.97 9.77
CA ALA A 341 -13.12 2.10 9.33
C ALA A 341 -13.59 0.76 8.72
N TRP A 342 -14.69 0.18 9.21
CA TRP A 342 -15.25 -1.05 8.65
C TRP A 342 -15.78 -0.84 7.22
N LEU A 343 -16.41 0.31 6.92
CA LEU A 343 -16.94 0.63 5.60
C LEU A 343 -15.81 0.96 4.63
N HIS A 344 -14.79 1.69 5.08
CA HIS A 344 -13.57 1.95 4.33
C HIS A 344 -12.89 0.62 3.91
N ASN A 345 -12.67 -0.29 4.87
CA ASN A 345 -12.06 -1.59 4.60
C ASN A 345 -12.91 -2.46 3.67
N PHE A 346 -14.25 -2.43 3.82
CA PHE A 346 -15.17 -3.15 2.95
C PHE A 346 -15.08 -2.66 1.50
N ILE A 347 -15.06 -1.35 1.29
CA ILE A 347 -15.06 -0.75 -0.05
C ILE A 347 -13.67 -0.87 -0.71
N HIS A 348 -12.61 -0.48 0.00
CA HIS A 348 -11.28 -0.36 -0.59
C HIS A 348 -10.45 -1.64 -0.53
N ARG A 349 -10.61 -2.46 0.51
CA ARG A 349 -9.81 -3.70 0.67
C ARG A 349 -10.51 -4.96 0.20
N THR A 350 -11.85 -5.02 0.29
CA THR A 350 -12.60 -6.21 -0.09
C THR A 350 -13.05 -6.16 -1.55
N PHE A 351 -13.52 -5.02 -2.02
CA PHE A 351 -14.11 -4.89 -3.36
C PHE A 351 -13.29 -4.04 -4.34
N TRP A 352 -12.23 -3.36 -3.91
CA TRP A 352 -11.39 -2.53 -4.79
C TRP A 352 -12.20 -1.53 -5.63
N LEU A 353 -13.28 -1.00 -5.06
CA LEU A 353 -14.23 -0.14 -5.77
C LEU A 353 -13.59 1.15 -6.30
N ASP A 354 -12.57 1.66 -5.64
CA ASP A 354 -11.76 2.79 -6.08
C ASP A 354 -11.06 2.47 -7.42
N VAL A 355 -10.38 1.34 -7.50
CA VAL A 355 -9.66 0.90 -8.72
C VAL A 355 -10.64 0.65 -9.86
N TYR A 356 -11.75 -0.05 -9.61
CA TYR A 356 -12.77 -0.30 -10.64
C TYR A 356 -13.44 1.00 -11.10
N THR A 357 -13.80 1.88 -10.18
CA THR A 357 -14.40 3.17 -10.50
C THR A 357 -13.49 3.97 -11.42
N TYR A 358 -12.20 4.06 -11.07
CA TYR A 358 -11.25 4.80 -11.89
C TYR A 358 -10.99 4.12 -13.24
N PHE A 359 -10.95 2.79 -13.29
CA PHE A 359 -10.80 2.02 -14.53
C PHE A 359 -11.93 2.31 -15.52
N PHE A 360 -13.19 2.31 -15.08
CA PHE A 360 -14.33 2.66 -15.94
C PHE A 360 -14.30 4.12 -16.38
N CYS A 361 -13.87 5.04 -15.52
CA CYS A 361 -13.64 6.43 -15.91
C CYS A 361 -12.58 6.54 -17.01
N TRP A 362 -11.48 5.79 -16.88
CA TRP A 362 -10.40 5.73 -17.84
C TRP A 362 -10.85 5.17 -19.20
N LEU A 363 -11.60 4.08 -19.20
CA LEU A 363 -12.22 3.54 -20.42
C LEU A 363 -13.15 4.56 -21.09
N ARG A 364 -13.89 5.32 -20.28
CA ARG A 364 -14.78 6.37 -20.80
C ARG A 364 -14.02 7.50 -21.46
N ILE A 365 -12.85 7.90 -20.91
CA ILE A 365 -11.99 8.91 -21.54
C ILE A 365 -11.41 8.38 -22.87
N ILE A 366 -10.98 7.12 -22.91
CA ILE A 366 -10.55 6.49 -24.16
C ILE A 366 -11.66 6.57 -25.21
N TRP A 367 -12.90 6.24 -24.82
CA TRP A 367 -14.06 6.38 -25.69
C TRP A 367 -14.23 7.80 -26.22
N TRP A 368 -14.08 8.84 -25.38
CA TRP A 368 -14.17 10.22 -25.82
C TRP A 368 -13.03 10.61 -26.76
N ALA A 369 -11.84 10.08 -26.57
CA ALA A 369 -10.68 10.35 -27.40
C ALA A 369 -10.77 9.70 -28.78
N VAL A 370 -11.25 8.45 -28.87
CA VAL A 370 -11.24 7.64 -30.09
C VAL A 370 -12.62 7.45 -30.73
N GLY A 371 -13.69 7.71 -30.01
CA GLY A 371 -15.07 7.56 -30.45
C GLY A 371 -15.46 8.53 -31.59
N PRO A 372 -16.63 8.34 -32.20
CA PRO A 372 -17.15 9.24 -33.21
C PRO A 372 -17.41 10.63 -32.62
N GLU A 373 -17.18 11.67 -33.39
CA GLU A 373 -17.51 13.04 -33.01
C GLU A 373 -19.04 13.18 -32.86
N GLU A 374 -19.50 13.41 -31.65
CA GLU A 374 -20.89 13.81 -31.40
C GLU A 374 -21.07 15.26 -31.90
N GLY A 375 -21.50 15.43 -33.15
CA GLY A 375 -21.75 16.75 -33.75
C GLY A 375 -21.65 16.82 -35.27
N LEU A 376 -21.08 15.82 -35.95
CA LEU A 376 -21.17 15.65 -37.39
C LEU A 376 -22.37 14.74 -37.71
N GLN A 377 -23.55 15.34 -37.80
CA GLN A 377 -24.70 14.67 -38.42
C GLN A 377 -24.42 14.44 -39.90
N ASP A 378 -24.70 13.19 -40.29
CA ASP A 378 -25.02 12.75 -41.61
C ASP A 378 -23.93 12.86 -42.71
N ASN A 379 -23.07 11.88 -42.80
CA ASN A 379 -22.72 11.19 -44.04
C ASN A 379 -21.57 10.18 -43.90
N VAL A 380 -21.67 9.17 -43.05
CA VAL A 380 -20.87 7.95 -43.23
C VAL A 380 -21.66 6.74 -42.72
N ARG A 381 -22.54 6.23 -43.53
CA ARG A 381 -22.96 4.82 -43.50
C ARG A 381 -21.74 3.96 -43.88
N GLY A 382 -20.92 3.58 -42.94
CA GLY A 382 -19.78 2.70 -43.24
C GLY A 382 -18.85 2.30 -42.14
N LYS A 383 -18.93 2.92 -40.95
CA LYS A 383 -17.93 2.67 -39.89
C LYS A 383 -18.49 2.23 -38.54
N LYS A 384 -19.64 1.54 -38.54
CA LYS A 384 -20.17 0.90 -37.30
C LYS A 384 -19.44 -0.38 -36.87
N LEU A 385 -18.46 -0.84 -37.64
CA LEU A 385 -17.83 -2.17 -37.43
C LEU A 385 -16.66 -2.11 -36.43
N GLU A 386 -16.01 -0.97 -36.26
CA GLU A 386 -14.70 -0.91 -35.60
C GLU A 386 -14.75 -0.84 -34.07
N VAL A 387 -15.84 -0.32 -33.49
CA VAL A 387 -15.99 -0.24 -32.02
C VAL A 387 -16.53 -1.54 -31.42
N ARG A 388 -17.23 -2.35 -32.25
CA ARG A 388 -17.74 -3.67 -31.82
C ARG A 388 -16.64 -4.72 -31.63
N VAL A 389 -15.44 -4.48 -32.13
CA VAL A 389 -14.30 -5.40 -32.01
C VAL A 389 -13.44 -5.09 -30.77
N LEU A 390 -13.31 -3.82 -30.37
CA LEU A 390 -12.47 -3.44 -29.23
C LEU A 390 -13.09 -3.77 -27.86
N LEU A 391 -14.40 -3.53 -27.72
CA LEU A 391 -15.11 -3.84 -26.45
C LEU A 391 -15.14 -5.33 -26.14
N PRO A 392 -15.38 -6.25 -27.11
CA PRO A 392 -15.27 -7.69 -26.90
C PRO A 392 -13.83 -8.16 -26.64
N LEU A 393 -12.80 -7.55 -27.23
CA LEU A 393 -11.39 -7.89 -26.96
C LEU A 393 -10.97 -7.50 -25.55
N LEU A 394 -11.44 -6.35 -25.04
CA LEU A 394 -11.25 -5.92 -23.65
C LEU A 394 -12.10 -6.76 -22.69
N MET A 395 -13.31 -7.20 -23.11
CA MET A 395 -14.15 -8.09 -22.31
C MET A 395 -13.69 -9.55 -22.35
N LEU A 396 -12.93 -9.99 -23.35
CA LEU A 396 -12.30 -11.33 -23.40
C LEU A 396 -11.18 -11.50 -22.37
N LEU A 397 -10.67 -10.41 -21.80
CA LEU A 397 -9.73 -10.45 -20.68
C LEU A 397 -10.42 -10.62 -19.32
N LEU A 398 -11.75 -10.50 -19.23
CA LEU A 398 -12.52 -10.53 -17.99
C LEU A 398 -12.99 -11.92 -17.50
N PRO A 399 -13.21 -12.98 -18.33
CA PRO A 399 -13.83 -14.20 -17.83
C PRO A 399 -12.90 -15.39 -17.55
N LEU A 400 -11.59 -15.29 -17.71
CA LEU A 400 -10.68 -16.43 -17.53
C LEU A 400 -10.24 -16.69 -16.08
N GLY A 401 -10.78 -15.92 -15.12
CA GLY A 401 -10.39 -15.98 -13.70
C GLY A 401 -11.22 -16.91 -12.79
N MET A 402 -12.23 -17.61 -13.32
CA MET A 402 -13.11 -18.41 -12.46
C MET A 402 -12.95 -19.91 -12.72
N GLN A 403 -11.85 -20.49 -12.29
CA GLN A 403 -11.75 -21.89 -11.79
C GLN A 403 -10.30 -22.24 -11.46
N ALA A 404 -9.81 -21.72 -10.35
CA ALA A 404 -8.76 -22.39 -9.60
C ALA A 404 -9.44 -23.03 -8.39
N GLN A 405 -9.33 -24.33 -8.23
CA GLN A 405 -9.71 -25.01 -7.00
C GLN A 405 -8.92 -24.39 -5.84
N THR A 406 -9.56 -23.48 -5.13
CA THR A 406 -9.01 -22.93 -3.89
C THR A 406 -9.02 -24.04 -2.85
N LYS A 407 -7.84 -24.54 -2.45
CA LYS A 407 -7.69 -25.25 -1.19
C LYS A 407 -8.35 -24.36 -0.13
N SER A 408 -9.32 -24.90 0.61
CA SER A 408 -10.05 -24.14 1.64
C SER A 408 -9.06 -23.51 2.61
N THR A 409 -8.97 -22.20 2.63
CA THR A 409 -8.08 -21.44 3.52
C THR A 409 -8.53 -21.46 4.99
N LEU A 410 -9.75 -21.97 5.24
CA LEU A 410 -10.37 -22.02 6.55
C LEU A 410 -10.97 -23.41 6.77
N ARG A 411 -10.62 -24.05 7.89
CA ARG A 411 -11.32 -25.24 8.40
C ARG A 411 -12.07 -24.91 9.69
N ILE A 412 -13.26 -25.44 9.80
CA ILE A 412 -14.11 -25.24 10.99
C ILE A 412 -14.21 -26.58 11.71
N LEU A 413 -13.76 -26.59 12.96
CA LEU A 413 -13.94 -27.69 13.90
C LEU A 413 -15.19 -27.41 14.75
N LYS A 414 -16.08 -28.40 14.83
CA LYS A 414 -17.24 -28.35 15.76
C LYS A 414 -17.15 -29.47 16.76
N VAL A 415 -17.13 -29.12 18.06
CA VAL A 415 -17.06 -30.07 19.16
C VAL A 415 -18.13 -29.75 20.19
N LYS A 416 -19.12 -30.63 20.38
CA LYS A 416 -20.24 -30.42 21.32
C LYS A 416 -20.90 -29.03 21.23
N GLY A 417 -21.09 -28.51 19.99
CA GLY A 417 -21.69 -27.21 19.75
C GLY A 417 -20.73 -26.03 19.73
N VAL A 418 -19.49 -26.20 20.20
CA VAL A 418 -18.45 -25.17 20.17
C VAL A 418 -17.77 -25.17 18.81
N THR A 419 -17.51 -23.99 18.27
CA THR A 419 -16.84 -23.79 16.98
C THR A 419 -15.44 -23.25 17.20
N TYR A 420 -14.42 -23.94 16.65
CA TYR A 420 -13.04 -23.49 16.61
C TYR A 420 -12.54 -23.45 15.16
N LYS A 421 -11.90 -22.37 14.79
CA LYS A 421 -11.46 -22.13 13.41
C LYS A 421 -9.96 -22.37 13.27
N LEU A 422 -9.58 -22.97 12.14
CA LEU A 422 -8.18 -23.25 11.79
C LEU A 422 -7.87 -22.61 10.44
N ARG A 423 -6.75 -21.90 10.36
CA ARG A 423 -6.24 -21.27 9.16
C ARG A 423 -5.21 -22.17 8.47
N TYR A 424 -5.32 -22.25 7.15
CA TYR A 424 -4.32 -22.94 6.33
C TYR A 424 -3.04 -22.12 6.24
N VAL A 425 -1.91 -22.77 6.51
CA VAL A 425 -0.57 -22.21 6.35
C VAL A 425 0.15 -23.00 5.27
N GLU A 426 0.43 -22.36 4.16
CA GLU A 426 1.25 -22.94 3.11
C GLU A 426 2.69 -23.01 3.57
N GLY A 427 3.27 -24.19 3.55
CA GLY A 427 4.66 -24.42 3.97
C GLY A 427 5.67 -23.72 3.07
N GLY A 428 6.89 -23.69 3.49
CA GLY A 428 8.00 -23.05 2.77
C GLY A 428 9.26 -23.01 3.58
N THR A 429 10.33 -22.48 2.99
CA THR A 429 11.58 -22.20 3.69
C THR A 429 11.62 -20.76 4.14
N PHE A 430 11.95 -20.52 5.41
CA PHE A 430 12.05 -19.18 5.98
C PHE A 430 13.25 -19.07 6.92
N THR A 431 13.64 -17.86 7.23
CA THR A 431 14.65 -17.60 8.26
C THR A 431 13.94 -17.44 9.61
N MET A 432 14.15 -18.39 10.50
CA MET A 432 13.71 -18.35 11.90
C MET A 432 14.71 -17.51 12.70
N GLY A 433 14.21 -16.80 13.74
CA GLY A 433 15.00 -15.90 14.58
C GLY A 433 14.89 -14.43 14.19
N SER A 434 15.55 -13.56 14.96
CA SER A 434 15.45 -12.10 14.85
C SER A 434 16.12 -11.55 13.58
N LEU A 435 15.74 -10.33 13.19
CA LEU A 435 16.42 -9.62 12.12
C LEU A 435 17.85 -9.21 12.55
N PRO A 436 18.81 -9.07 11.62
CA PRO A 436 20.21 -8.77 11.95
C PRO A 436 20.42 -7.52 12.79
N ASN A 437 19.54 -6.53 12.66
CA ASN A 437 19.61 -5.22 13.30
C ASN A 437 18.54 -5.01 14.36
N ASP A 438 17.88 -6.09 14.81
CA ASP A 438 16.91 -6.00 15.92
C ASP A 438 17.66 -5.74 17.21
N THR A 439 17.64 -4.48 17.66
CA THR A 439 18.31 -4.04 18.90
C THR A 439 17.66 -4.58 20.16
N LEU A 440 16.46 -5.17 20.05
CA LEU A 440 15.72 -5.81 21.13
C LEU A 440 15.88 -7.33 21.11
N ALA A 441 16.63 -7.88 20.16
CA ALA A 441 16.80 -9.33 20.01
C ALA A 441 17.57 -9.92 21.18
N ASP A 442 17.05 -11.02 21.73
CA ASP A 442 17.75 -11.82 22.73
C ASP A 442 18.78 -12.74 22.08
N ALA A 443 19.81 -13.11 22.83
CA ALA A 443 20.93 -13.93 22.34
C ALA A 443 20.52 -15.36 21.90
N ASP A 444 19.35 -15.80 22.24
CA ASP A 444 18.78 -17.12 21.87
C ASP A 444 17.85 -17.07 20.65
N GLU A 445 17.58 -15.87 20.08
CA GLU A 445 16.85 -15.68 18.83
C GLU A 445 17.75 -15.91 17.60
N VAL A 446 18.48 -17.03 17.59
CA VAL A 446 19.54 -17.34 16.60
C VAL A 446 18.95 -17.58 15.22
N ARG A 447 19.45 -16.85 14.23
CA ARG A 447 19.02 -16.97 12.82
C ARG A 447 19.47 -18.28 12.19
N HIS A 448 18.51 -18.99 11.61
CA HIS A 448 18.77 -20.21 10.82
C HIS A 448 17.61 -20.50 9.87
N GLN A 449 17.89 -21.28 8.83
CA GLN A 449 16.88 -21.65 7.83
C GLN A 449 16.07 -22.86 8.32
N VAL A 450 14.76 -22.77 8.19
CA VAL A 450 13.83 -23.86 8.48
C VAL A 450 12.89 -24.06 7.30
N THR A 451 12.65 -25.33 6.94
CA THR A 451 11.66 -25.70 5.90
C THR A 451 10.48 -26.41 6.54
N LEU A 452 9.28 -25.93 6.30
CA LEU A 452 8.05 -26.46 6.84
C LEU A 452 7.15 -27.03 5.73
N LYS A 453 6.36 -28.05 6.09
CA LYS A 453 5.26 -28.55 5.26
C LYS A 453 4.01 -27.70 5.50
N ASP A 454 3.00 -27.89 4.63
CA ASP A 454 1.67 -27.29 4.83
C ASP A 454 1.00 -27.83 6.10
N TYR A 455 0.29 -26.97 6.84
CA TYR A 455 -0.46 -27.33 8.04
C TYR A 455 -1.65 -26.40 8.28
N TYR A 456 -2.50 -26.73 9.24
CA TYR A 456 -3.53 -25.85 9.76
C TYR A 456 -3.18 -25.42 11.17
N ILE A 457 -3.39 -24.15 11.53
CA ILE A 457 -3.18 -23.61 12.87
C ILE A 457 -4.43 -22.90 13.38
N GLY A 458 -4.68 -22.94 14.68
CA GLY A 458 -5.80 -22.24 15.32
C GLY A 458 -5.81 -20.76 15.00
N GLU A 459 -6.99 -20.24 14.60
CA GLU A 459 -7.18 -18.79 14.32
C GLU A 459 -6.86 -17.94 15.55
N THR A 460 -7.15 -18.49 16.75
CA THR A 460 -6.90 -17.91 18.07
C THR A 460 -6.28 -18.96 18.99
N GLU A 461 -5.97 -18.60 20.21
CA GLU A 461 -5.69 -19.53 21.29
C GLU A 461 -6.91 -20.45 21.56
N VAL A 462 -6.72 -21.55 22.22
CA VAL A 462 -7.81 -22.42 22.69
C VAL A 462 -8.64 -21.67 23.70
N THR A 463 -9.94 -21.51 23.41
CA THR A 463 -10.89 -20.84 24.31
C THR A 463 -11.34 -21.73 25.48
N GLN A 464 -11.80 -21.12 26.56
CA GLN A 464 -12.34 -21.87 27.71
C GLN A 464 -13.58 -22.66 27.32
N GLU A 465 -14.45 -22.16 26.43
CA GLU A 465 -15.62 -22.94 25.94
C GLU A 465 -15.19 -24.21 25.19
N LEU A 466 -14.10 -24.17 24.41
CA LEU A 466 -13.57 -25.34 23.72
C LEU A 466 -12.93 -26.30 24.72
N TRP A 467 -12.18 -25.76 25.70
CA TRP A 467 -11.62 -26.55 26.77
C TRP A 467 -12.70 -27.29 27.55
N GLU A 468 -13.77 -26.63 27.97
CA GLU A 468 -14.89 -27.19 28.73
C GLU A 468 -15.71 -28.23 27.93
N ALA A 469 -15.75 -28.09 26.61
CA ALA A 469 -16.36 -29.11 25.76
C ALA A 469 -15.59 -30.44 25.74
N VAL A 470 -14.29 -30.40 26.06
CA VAL A 470 -13.38 -31.56 25.99
C VAL A 470 -13.01 -32.07 27.37
N MET A 471 -12.68 -31.16 28.30
CA MET A 471 -12.14 -31.46 29.63
C MET A 471 -13.18 -31.27 30.75
N PRO A 472 -13.18 -32.08 31.79
CA PRO A 472 -14.19 -32.01 32.85
C PRO A 472 -14.01 -30.79 33.78
N LYS A 473 -12.81 -30.22 33.86
CA LYS A 473 -12.49 -29.09 34.75
C LYS A 473 -11.73 -27.99 34.03
N ASN A 474 -12.23 -26.79 34.10
CA ASN A 474 -11.55 -25.56 33.72
C ASN A 474 -10.95 -24.89 34.97
N ARG A 475 -9.61 -24.76 35.00
CA ARG A 475 -8.86 -24.18 36.12
C ARG A 475 -8.50 -22.71 35.90
N SER A 476 -8.85 -22.13 34.76
CA SER A 476 -8.60 -20.75 34.45
C SER A 476 -9.09 -19.83 35.56
N LYS A 477 -8.33 -18.81 35.88
CA LYS A 477 -8.62 -17.88 36.98
C LYS A 477 -9.63 -16.83 36.58
N GLN A 478 -9.44 -16.26 35.39
CA GLN A 478 -10.40 -15.36 34.82
C GLN A 478 -11.38 -16.14 33.90
N LYS A 479 -12.68 -16.09 34.23
CA LYS A 479 -13.69 -16.91 33.54
C LYS A 479 -14.36 -16.19 32.41
N GLY A 480 -14.58 -16.91 31.30
CA GLY A 480 -15.35 -16.43 30.15
C GLY A 480 -15.25 -17.39 28.97
N ALA A 481 -16.37 -17.63 28.28
CA ALA A 481 -16.44 -18.59 27.18
C ALA A 481 -15.42 -18.31 26.08
N LYS A 482 -15.25 -17.04 25.73
CA LYS A 482 -14.32 -16.57 24.69
C LYS A 482 -12.95 -16.15 25.21
N MET A 483 -12.69 -16.30 26.50
CA MET A 483 -11.35 -16.09 27.05
C MET A 483 -10.43 -17.23 26.65
N PRO A 484 -9.11 -16.99 26.46
CA PRO A 484 -8.15 -18.07 26.31
C PRO A 484 -8.16 -18.96 27.55
N VAL A 485 -7.96 -20.28 27.37
CA VAL A 485 -7.71 -21.13 28.51
C VAL A 485 -6.31 -20.87 29.03
N GLU A 486 -6.19 -20.64 30.33
CA GLU A 486 -4.94 -20.36 31.03
C GLU A 486 -4.84 -21.18 32.33
N TYR A 487 -3.77 -21.00 33.04
CA TYR A 487 -3.48 -21.75 34.30
C TYR A 487 -3.40 -23.25 34.07
N VAL A 488 -2.83 -23.65 32.95
CA VAL A 488 -2.65 -25.04 32.52
C VAL A 488 -1.18 -25.46 32.54
N THR A 489 -0.91 -26.76 32.76
CA THR A 489 0.43 -27.32 32.56
C THR A 489 0.57 -27.86 31.16
N TYR A 490 1.81 -28.07 30.68
CA TYR A 490 2.08 -28.70 29.40
C TYR A 490 1.40 -30.09 29.28
N GLU A 491 1.48 -30.90 30.31
CA GLU A 491 0.82 -32.20 30.37
C GLU A 491 -0.70 -32.11 30.19
N GLN A 492 -1.35 -31.09 30.81
CA GLN A 492 -2.79 -30.87 30.65
C GLN A 492 -3.16 -30.41 29.22
N CYS A 493 -2.29 -29.66 28.55
CA CYS A 493 -2.46 -29.36 27.14
C CYS A 493 -2.40 -30.62 26.28
N GLN A 494 -1.47 -31.55 26.57
CA GLN A 494 -1.36 -32.83 25.88
C GLN A 494 -2.57 -33.73 26.15
N GLU A 495 -3.06 -33.77 27.41
CA GLU A 495 -4.28 -34.50 27.77
C GLU A 495 -5.50 -33.97 27.00
N PHE A 496 -5.68 -32.66 26.98
CA PHE A 496 -6.73 -32.00 26.19
C PHE A 496 -6.66 -32.41 24.70
N ILE A 497 -5.47 -32.35 24.11
CA ILE A 497 -5.26 -32.74 22.71
C ILE A 497 -5.60 -34.20 22.47
N ALA A 498 -5.18 -35.11 23.37
CA ALA A 498 -5.48 -36.52 23.26
C ALA A 498 -7.01 -36.79 23.29
N GLN A 499 -7.73 -36.14 24.22
CA GLN A 499 -9.18 -36.21 24.31
C GLN A 499 -9.87 -35.60 23.07
N LEU A 500 -9.40 -34.46 22.59
CA LEU A 500 -9.91 -33.82 21.38
C LEU A 500 -9.75 -34.73 20.15
N ASN A 501 -8.57 -35.35 19.99
CA ASN A 501 -8.28 -36.28 18.92
C ASN A 501 -9.22 -37.49 18.95
N LYS A 502 -9.46 -38.04 20.15
CA LYS A 502 -10.41 -39.13 20.35
C LYS A 502 -11.84 -38.74 20.00
N LEU A 503 -12.27 -37.52 20.36
CA LEU A 503 -13.62 -37.04 20.12
C LEU A 503 -13.86 -36.71 18.62
N THR A 504 -12.84 -36.26 17.90
CA THR A 504 -12.98 -35.74 16.54
C THR A 504 -12.48 -36.68 15.45
N GLY A 505 -11.69 -37.69 15.82
CA GLY A 505 -11.00 -38.58 14.86
C GLY A 505 -9.91 -37.84 14.05
N LYS A 506 -9.48 -36.63 14.49
CA LYS A 506 -8.46 -35.81 13.82
C LYS A 506 -7.12 -35.93 14.57
N GLN A 507 -6.06 -35.39 13.96
CA GLN A 507 -4.70 -35.38 14.50
C GLN A 507 -4.30 -33.95 14.87
N PHE A 508 -4.74 -33.48 16.03
CA PHE A 508 -4.29 -32.20 16.60
C PHE A 508 -3.04 -32.40 17.41
N ARG A 509 -2.23 -31.36 17.50
CA ARG A 509 -1.03 -31.26 18.31
C ARG A 509 -0.73 -29.81 18.67
N LEU A 510 0.25 -29.59 19.54
CA LEU A 510 0.86 -28.29 19.73
C LEU A 510 1.68 -27.91 18.47
N PRO A 511 1.78 -26.62 18.12
CA PRO A 511 2.72 -26.16 17.10
C PRO A 511 4.16 -26.51 17.49
N THR A 512 5.02 -26.80 16.51
CA THR A 512 6.45 -26.64 16.74
C THR A 512 6.77 -25.15 16.85
N GLU A 513 7.86 -24.81 17.52
CA GLU A 513 8.30 -23.42 17.65
C GLU A 513 8.46 -22.74 16.28
N ALA A 514 9.03 -23.47 15.31
CA ALA A 514 9.20 -22.98 13.94
C ALA A 514 7.86 -22.77 13.20
N GLU A 515 6.87 -23.66 13.37
CA GLU A 515 5.53 -23.47 12.81
C GLU A 515 4.83 -22.26 13.43
N TRP A 516 4.98 -22.09 14.74
CA TRP A 516 4.43 -20.96 15.45
C TRP A 516 5.01 -19.63 14.91
N GLU A 517 6.34 -19.52 14.82
CA GLU A 517 7.01 -18.31 14.34
C GLU A 517 6.70 -18.03 12.87
N TYR A 518 6.72 -19.05 12.03
CA TYR A 518 6.38 -18.90 10.61
C TYR A 518 4.93 -18.41 10.42
N ALA A 519 4.00 -18.96 11.19
CA ALA A 519 2.60 -18.52 11.17
C ALA A 519 2.45 -17.09 11.70
N ALA A 520 3.14 -16.73 12.78
CA ALA A 520 3.14 -15.38 13.36
C ALA A 520 3.71 -14.35 12.39
N LYS A 521 4.79 -14.70 11.66
CA LYS A 521 5.37 -13.86 10.58
C LYS A 521 4.43 -13.68 9.37
N GLY A 522 3.31 -14.42 9.30
CA GLY A 522 2.39 -14.37 8.16
C GLY A 522 2.67 -15.39 7.06
N GLY A 523 3.55 -16.38 7.31
CA GLY A 523 3.91 -17.42 6.34
C GLY A 523 4.52 -16.84 5.07
N ARG A 524 4.09 -17.33 3.90
CA ARG A 524 4.49 -16.77 2.60
C ARG A 524 3.98 -15.35 2.35
N LYS A 525 3.04 -14.86 3.17
CA LYS A 525 2.50 -13.50 3.08
C LYS A 525 3.15 -12.55 4.07
N SER A 526 4.26 -12.98 4.70
CA SER A 526 5.00 -12.17 5.68
C SER A 526 5.35 -10.80 5.13
N LYS A 527 5.14 -9.77 5.95
CA LYS A 527 5.51 -8.39 5.67
C LYS A 527 6.70 -7.92 6.49
N GLY A 528 7.33 -8.84 7.23
CA GLY A 528 8.49 -8.52 8.05
C GLY A 528 8.18 -7.65 9.26
N TYR A 529 6.95 -7.69 9.78
CA TYR A 529 6.56 -6.95 10.97
C TYR A 529 7.24 -7.48 12.23
N LEU A 530 7.44 -6.58 13.19
CA LEU A 530 8.01 -6.90 14.49
C LEU A 530 7.00 -7.69 15.36
N TYR A 531 5.71 -7.37 15.24
CA TYR A 531 4.59 -8.05 15.88
C TYR A 531 3.70 -8.69 14.81
N ALA A 532 2.88 -9.66 15.19
CA ALA A 532 2.07 -10.42 14.25
C ALA A 532 0.98 -9.56 13.59
N GLY A 533 1.28 -8.97 12.43
CA GLY A 533 0.36 -8.15 11.62
C GLY A 533 0.59 -6.64 11.71
N SER A 534 1.55 -6.15 12.52
CA SER A 534 1.89 -4.71 12.61
C SER A 534 3.26 -4.47 13.23
N ASN A 535 3.86 -3.30 13.00
CA ASN A 535 4.98 -2.78 13.79
C ASN A 535 4.52 -1.98 15.02
N ASN A 536 3.23 -1.68 15.13
CA ASN A 536 2.65 -1.03 16.31
C ASN A 536 1.97 -2.09 17.19
N PRO A 537 2.52 -2.40 18.38
CA PRO A 537 1.95 -3.42 19.26
C PRO A 537 0.51 -3.13 19.67
N ALA A 538 0.11 -1.87 19.81
CA ALA A 538 -1.25 -1.50 20.21
C ALA A 538 -2.34 -1.92 19.20
N GLU A 539 -1.98 -2.26 17.95
CA GLU A 539 -2.94 -2.74 16.95
C GLU A 539 -3.21 -4.23 17.02
N VAL A 540 -2.26 -5.01 17.57
CA VAL A 540 -2.21 -6.46 17.39
C VAL A 540 -1.95 -7.24 18.70
N ALA A 541 -1.62 -6.56 19.78
CA ALA A 541 -1.20 -7.18 21.02
C ALA A 541 -1.84 -6.50 22.24
N TYR A 542 -2.34 -7.27 23.19
CA TYR A 542 -2.60 -6.81 24.55
C TYR A 542 -1.33 -7.00 25.37
N THR A 543 -0.78 -5.91 25.89
CA THR A 543 0.49 -5.84 26.65
C THR A 543 0.37 -4.84 27.79
N LEU A 544 1.33 -4.85 28.69
CA LEU A 544 1.36 -3.94 29.85
C LEU A 544 1.24 -2.46 29.49
N GLU A 545 1.70 -2.06 28.28
CA GLU A 545 1.70 -0.66 27.86
C GLU A 545 0.36 -0.18 27.33
N ASN A 546 -0.52 -1.07 26.88
CA ASN A 546 -1.77 -0.71 26.23
C ASN A 546 -3.04 -1.31 26.86
N ASP A 547 -2.89 -2.13 27.90
CA ASP A 547 -3.98 -2.69 28.67
C ASP A 547 -3.76 -2.47 30.17
N PHE A 548 -4.56 -1.56 30.73
CA PHE A 548 -4.44 -1.15 32.15
C PHE A 548 -5.30 -2.01 33.10
N ASP A 549 -6.04 -3.00 32.57
CA ASP A 549 -6.95 -3.80 33.38
C ASP A 549 -6.25 -4.98 34.09
N ASP A 550 -4.96 -5.22 33.80
CA ASP A 550 -4.14 -6.31 34.35
C ASP A 550 -4.77 -7.72 34.17
N HIS A 551 -5.46 -7.92 33.01
CA HIS A 551 -6.12 -9.17 32.67
C HIS A 551 -6.09 -9.46 31.19
N HIS A 552 -5.93 -10.74 30.80
CA HIS A 552 -6.09 -11.14 29.39
C HIS A 552 -7.52 -10.89 28.89
N LYS A 553 -7.68 -10.74 27.58
CA LYS A 553 -8.94 -10.42 26.93
C LYS A 553 -9.53 -11.62 26.19
N SER A 554 -10.79 -11.49 25.82
CA SER A 554 -11.42 -12.44 24.89
C SER A 554 -10.62 -12.51 23.59
N VAL A 555 -10.46 -13.72 23.05
CA VAL A 555 -9.66 -13.95 21.85
C VAL A 555 -10.20 -13.20 20.62
N GLY A 556 -9.35 -12.79 19.70
CA GLY A 556 -9.73 -12.23 18.40
C GLY A 556 -10.28 -10.81 18.43
N GLN A 557 -9.92 -9.99 19.41
CA GLN A 557 -10.43 -8.62 19.55
C GLN A 557 -9.62 -7.59 18.76
N LEU A 558 -8.32 -7.83 18.56
CA LEU A 558 -7.43 -6.93 17.84
C LEU A 558 -7.28 -7.35 16.37
N LYS A 559 -6.40 -6.69 15.64
CA LYS A 559 -6.16 -6.95 14.23
C LYS A 559 -5.40 -8.28 14.03
N PRO A 560 -5.84 -9.14 13.10
CA PRO A 560 -5.12 -10.38 12.79
C PRO A 560 -3.90 -10.10 11.89
N ASN A 561 -3.00 -11.08 11.82
CA ASN A 561 -1.90 -11.06 10.86
C ASN A 561 -2.35 -11.42 9.43
N GLU A 562 -1.42 -11.53 8.49
CA GLU A 562 -1.64 -11.76 7.06
C GLU A 562 -2.34 -13.09 6.74
N LEU A 563 -2.30 -14.06 7.66
CA LEU A 563 -2.99 -15.35 7.56
C LEU A 563 -4.37 -15.34 8.20
N GLY A 564 -4.76 -14.23 8.86
CA GLY A 564 -6.00 -14.13 9.62
C GLY A 564 -5.87 -14.78 11.00
N LEU A 565 -4.67 -14.85 11.58
CA LEU A 565 -4.39 -15.34 12.93
C LEU A 565 -4.41 -14.16 13.90
N TYR A 566 -5.10 -14.33 14.99
CA TYR A 566 -5.24 -13.35 16.07
C TYR A 566 -4.34 -13.73 17.25
N ASP A 567 -4.01 -12.73 18.06
CA ASP A 567 -3.37 -12.89 19.37
C ASP A 567 -2.02 -13.66 19.32
N MET A 568 -1.36 -13.65 18.12
CA MET A 568 0.00 -14.19 17.98
C MET A 568 1.06 -13.26 18.59
N SER A 569 0.63 -12.09 19.08
CA SER A 569 1.40 -11.14 19.89
C SER A 569 0.52 -10.70 21.04
N GLY A 570 0.99 -10.85 22.31
CA GLY A 570 0.28 -10.48 23.53
C GLY A 570 -0.81 -11.47 23.94
N ASN A 571 -1.73 -11.04 24.77
CA ASN A 571 -2.82 -11.77 25.41
C ASN A 571 -2.32 -12.85 26.37
N VAL A 572 -2.01 -14.06 25.91
CA VAL A 572 -1.35 -15.08 26.73
C VAL A 572 -0.19 -15.75 26.00
N TRP A 573 0.88 -16.10 26.72
CA TRP A 573 1.95 -16.95 26.20
C TRP A 573 1.41 -18.27 25.71
N GLU A 574 1.99 -18.83 24.67
CA GLU A 574 1.53 -20.07 24.05
C GLU A 574 2.59 -21.16 24.06
N PHE A 575 2.26 -22.33 24.66
CA PHE A 575 3.12 -23.50 24.62
C PHE A 575 3.38 -23.97 23.20
N CYS A 576 4.67 -24.20 22.89
CA CYS A 576 5.13 -24.94 21.72
C CYS A 576 5.53 -26.39 22.13
N LYS A 577 5.57 -27.27 21.12
CA LYS A 577 5.94 -28.69 21.32
C LYS A 577 7.39 -28.85 21.76
N ASP A 578 8.26 -27.93 21.37
CA ASP A 578 9.70 -28.03 21.47
C ASP A 578 10.18 -27.82 22.91
N TRP A 579 11.18 -28.63 23.30
CA TRP A 579 11.99 -28.34 24.47
C TRP A 579 12.83 -27.10 24.23
N TYR A 580 12.92 -26.23 25.22
CA TYR A 580 13.76 -25.05 25.12
C TYR A 580 15.23 -25.39 24.90
N GLN A 581 15.84 -24.77 23.93
CA GLN A 581 17.26 -24.79 23.61
C GLN A 581 17.75 -23.36 23.46
N LYS A 582 18.86 -23.02 24.15
CA LYS A 582 19.45 -21.67 24.05
C LYS A 582 19.93 -21.33 22.63
N THR A 583 20.41 -22.32 21.90
CA THR A 583 20.75 -22.21 20.48
C THR A 583 20.35 -23.51 19.79
N PRO A 584 20.18 -23.54 18.45
CA PRO A 584 19.85 -24.77 17.71
C PRO A 584 20.84 -25.92 17.93
N ALA A 585 22.09 -25.60 18.28
CA ALA A 585 23.14 -26.58 18.56
C ALA A 585 23.24 -27.00 20.03
N SER A 586 22.50 -26.33 20.94
CA SER A 586 22.55 -26.66 22.37
C SER A 586 21.67 -27.87 22.74
N LYS A 587 21.95 -28.54 23.86
CA LYS A 587 21.12 -29.65 24.31
C LYS A 587 19.76 -29.13 24.80
N PRO A 588 18.66 -29.88 24.54
CA PRO A 588 17.33 -29.58 25.10
C PRO A 588 17.35 -29.54 26.62
N SER A 589 16.61 -28.64 27.23
CA SER A 589 16.58 -28.46 28.69
C SER A 589 15.99 -29.62 29.47
N GLY A 590 15.10 -30.42 28.86
CA GLY A 590 14.42 -31.55 29.47
C GLY A 590 13.35 -31.23 30.53
N ASN A 591 13.32 -29.98 31.03
CA ASN A 591 12.34 -29.50 32.01
C ASN A 591 11.54 -28.29 31.53
N PHE A 592 12.02 -27.58 30.53
CA PHE A 592 11.41 -26.34 30.03
C PHE A 592 11.02 -26.49 28.57
N HIS A 593 9.75 -26.18 28.27
CA HIS A 593 9.27 -26.00 26.91
C HIS A 593 9.39 -24.57 26.46
N VAL A 594 9.41 -24.38 25.15
CA VAL A 594 9.32 -23.04 24.55
C VAL A 594 7.90 -22.53 24.73
N ILE A 595 7.78 -21.25 25.10
CA ILE A 595 6.55 -20.46 24.99
C ILE A 595 6.82 -19.24 24.13
N ARG A 596 5.80 -18.79 23.43
CA ARG A 596 5.88 -17.73 22.44
C ARG A 596 4.73 -16.73 22.57
N GLY A 597 4.90 -15.52 21.99
CA GLY A 597 3.85 -14.53 21.83
C GLY A 597 3.82 -13.40 22.85
N GLY A 598 4.37 -13.57 24.03
CA GLY A 598 4.18 -12.61 25.14
C GLY A 598 2.80 -12.71 25.76
N ALA A 599 2.50 -11.88 26.74
CA ALA A 599 1.22 -11.84 27.43
C ALA A 599 0.82 -10.42 27.83
N TYR A 600 -0.41 -10.26 28.30
CA TYR A 600 -1.01 -8.99 28.72
C TYR A 600 -0.22 -8.27 29.83
N ASP A 601 0.44 -9.02 30.70
CA ASP A 601 1.23 -8.53 31.85
C ASP A 601 2.71 -8.29 31.54
N CYS A 602 3.10 -8.47 30.27
CA CYS A 602 4.46 -8.29 29.80
C CYS A 602 4.62 -7.01 28.97
N SER A 603 5.83 -6.43 29.01
CA SER A 603 6.17 -5.37 28.05
C SER A 603 6.07 -5.87 26.60
N SER A 604 5.67 -5.00 25.71
CA SER A 604 5.54 -5.30 24.28
C SER A 604 6.80 -5.89 23.65
N MET A 605 7.98 -5.62 24.19
CA MET A 605 9.23 -6.23 23.75
C MET A 605 9.20 -7.77 23.77
N TYR A 606 8.43 -8.37 24.70
CA TYR A 606 8.24 -9.82 24.79
C TYR A 606 7.20 -10.36 23.80
N SER A 607 6.37 -9.48 23.25
CA SER A 607 5.35 -9.84 22.26
C SER A 607 5.85 -9.76 20.81
N ARG A 608 7.17 -9.49 20.59
CA ARG A 608 7.80 -9.60 19.28
C ARG A 608 7.67 -11.03 18.75
N ILE A 609 7.44 -11.18 17.45
CA ILE A 609 7.27 -12.50 16.81
C ILE A 609 8.45 -13.42 17.09
N THR A 610 9.67 -12.88 17.15
CA THR A 610 10.91 -13.64 17.29
C THR A 610 11.30 -13.90 18.75
N ASN A 611 10.69 -13.15 19.69
CA ASN A 611 10.95 -13.36 21.11
C ASN A 611 10.51 -14.77 21.54
N ARG A 612 11.32 -15.40 22.34
CA ARG A 612 11.12 -16.76 22.83
C ARG A 612 11.41 -16.83 24.31
N PHE A 613 10.69 -17.66 25.03
CA PHE A 613 10.90 -17.82 26.46
C PHE A 613 10.85 -19.30 26.89
N MET A 614 11.52 -19.61 27.96
CA MET A 614 11.50 -20.97 28.56
C MET A 614 10.49 -21.05 29.70
N TYR A 615 9.69 -22.11 29.71
CA TYR A 615 8.68 -22.29 30.75
C TYR A 615 8.65 -23.70 31.30
N ASP A 616 8.69 -23.85 32.67
CA ASP A 616 8.64 -25.16 33.33
C ASP A 616 7.29 -25.85 33.03
N GLN A 617 7.35 -27.01 32.43
CA GLN A 617 6.20 -27.80 32.00
C GLN A 617 5.17 -28.07 33.09
N ARG A 618 5.56 -28.03 34.38
CA ARG A 618 4.72 -28.34 35.55
C ARG A 618 4.08 -27.12 36.19
N ARG A 619 4.53 -25.91 35.85
CA ARG A 619 4.00 -24.65 36.39
C ARG A 619 2.69 -24.25 35.73
N ARG A 620 1.88 -23.51 36.46
CA ARG A 620 0.64 -22.89 36.00
C ARG A 620 0.70 -21.40 36.29
N ARG A 621 0.41 -20.60 35.30
CA ARG A 621 0.26 -19.15 35.42
C ARG A 621 -0.92 -18.65 34.59
N MET A 622 -1.48 -17.51 34.98
CA MET A 622 -2.64 -16.88 34.32
C MET A 622 -2.32 -16.35 32.93
N GLU A 623 -1.06 -16.10 32.68
CA GLU A 623 -0.54 -15.59 31.42
C GLU A 623 -0.09 -16.67 30.42
N VAL A 624 -0.35 -17.98 30.71
CA VAL A 624 0.11 -19.07 29.82
C VAL A 624 -1.04 -19.98 29.39
N GLY A 625 -1.24 -20.06 28.10
CA GLY A 625 -2.19 -20.90 27.38
C GLY A 625 -1.54 -21.65 26.22
N PHE A 626 -2.29 -21.93 25.13
CA PHE A 626 -1.80 -22.61 23.93
C PHE A 626 -2.76 -22.49 22.76
N ARG A 627 -2.28 -22.76 21.55
CA ARG A 627 -3.11 -22.96 20.35
C ARG A 627 -2.87 -24.33 19.70
N LEU A 628 -3.73 -24.74 18.79
CA LEU A 628 -3.69 -26.04 18.13
C LEU A 628 -3.11 -25.95 16.73
N VAL A 629 -2.41 -27.00 16.34
CA VAL A 629 -2.03 -27.30 14.95
C VAL A 629 -2.66 -28.62 14.54
N MET A 630 -3.00 -28.73 13.25
CA MET A 630 -3.49 -29.98 12.65
C MET A 630 -2.73 -30.22 11.34
N ASP A 631 -2.19 -31.43 11.19
CA ASP A 631 -1.50 -31.86 9.97
C ASP A 631 -2.49 -32.03 8.82
N ILE A 632 -2.01 -31.82 7.58
CA ILE A 632 -2.79 -32.08 6.38
C ILE A 632 -2.68 -33.58 6.08
N GLN A 633 -3.80 -34.27 6.12
CA GLN A 633 -3.92 -35.66 5.69
C GLN A 633 -3.97 -35.76 4.20
#